data_7d1c980e2f5f86fa7ce36039848df6f7
#
_entry.id   7d1c980e2f5f86fa7ce36039848df6f7
#
_cell.length_a   1.000
_cell.length_b   1.000
_cell.length_c   1.000
_cell.angle_alpha   90.00
_cell.angle_beta   90.00
_cell.angle_gamma   90.00
#
_symmetry.space_group_name_H-M   'P 1'
#
loop_
_entity.id
_entity.type
_entity.pdbx_description
1 polymer ?
#
loop_
_entity_poly.entity_id
_entity_poly.type
_entity_poly.pdbx_seq_one_letter_code
_entity_poly.pdbx_strand_id
1 'polypeptide(L)'
;LPGVVTLDDEWKIDGVLVGMGRKPADHDEHGFQGIHRRYVLAIIDEACGVPKSIYTGVEAITTNADCRILAIGNPDDPNTEFGKVCAPGSGWNVLQIASQDSPNFTGEPVPDALRHLLPTPEWVDDAAKRWGTGSPLYISKVLGEFPEVGDNTLISPALIKAAQDRELAPIGDNTLGVDVARFGTDQTVMLHRRGPVARIVRTIASSPTTQTAGEVLALAKRHGCRAQVDGVGVGGGVVDILTELGADVYDLQAGSAAGDTERFVNARAEWYWGLRERFEQGDIDIDPADDDLASQLGAIRFEYTSRGQIKIESKDDMAKRGMPSPDRADALMLAYATPSTKTVTLGRW
;
A
#
# COMPACT_ATOMS: atom_id res chain seq x y z
N LEU A 1 0.69 4.33 35.24
CA LEU A 1 0.08 5.65 35.37
C LEU A 1 -0.79 5.67 36.61
N PRO A 2 -0.76 6.76 37.42
CA PRO A 2 -1.69 6.91 38.52
C PRO A 2 -3.12 7.14 37.99
N GLY A 3 -4.15 6.71 38.77
CA GLY A 3 -5.55 6.90 38.41
C GLY A 3 -6.16 5.75 37.61
N VAL A 4 -7.33 5.99 37.02
CA VAL A 4 -8.15 5.01 36.30
C VAL A 4 -8.46 5.53 34.91
N VAL A 5 -8.27 4.68 33.90
CA VAL A 5 -8.77 4.90 32.53
C VAL A 5 -10.12 4.21 32.40
N THR A 6 -11.15 4.96 32.00
CA THR A 6 -12.51 4.44 31.83
C THR A 6 -12.74 3.87 30.42
N LEU A 7 -13.85 3.16 30.25
CA LEU A 7 -14.28 2.66 28.93
C LEU A 7 -14.69 3.79 27.95
N ASP A 8 -14.91 5.00 28.47
CA ASP A 8 -15.26 6.19 27.67
C ASP A 8 -14.02 7.03 27.33
N ASP A 9 -12.83 6.40 27.26
CA ASP A 9 -11.54 7.04 26.94
C ASP A 9 -11.17 8.23 27.84
N GLU A 10 -11.66 8.26 29.09
CA GLU A 10 -11.33 9.28 30.07
C GLU A 10 -10.29 8.76 31.07
N TRP A 11 -9.25 9.55 31.32
CA TRP A 11 -8.28 9.27 32.39
C TRP A 11 -8.55 10.20 33.58
N LYS A 12 -8.82 9.60 34.74
CA LYS A 12 -9.15 10.29 35.99
C LYS A 12 -8.16 9.96 37.09
N ILE A 13 -7.73 10.99 37.83
CA ILE A 13 -6.93 10.87 39.06
C ILE A 13 -7.78 11.46 40.19
N ASP A 14 -8.05 10.67 41.25
CA ASP A 14 -8.88 11.06 42.42
C ASP A 14 -10.25 11.65 42.00
N GLY A 15 -10.85 11.09 40.93
CA GLY A 15 -12.12 11.53 40.39
C GLY A 15 -12.05 12.77 39.48
N VAL A 16 -10.87 13.40 39.35
CA VAL A 16 -10.65 14.54 38.45
C VAL A 16 -10.25 14.08 37.08
N LEU A 17 -10.93 14.57 36.04
CA LEU A 17 -10.58 14.31 34.63
C LEU A 17 -9.26 15.00 34.30
N VAL A 18 -8.22 14.22 33.97
CA VAL A 18 -6.88 14.69 33.64
C VAL A 18 -6.47 14.40 32.19
N GLY A 19 -7.19 13.49 31.51
CA GLY A 19 -6.97 13.19 30.11
C GLY A 19 -8.21 12.60 29.45
N MET A 20 -8.35 12.76 28.14
CA MET A 20 -9.41 12.13 27.36
C MET A 20 -8.91 11.80 25.94
N GLY A 21 -9.35 10.67 25.40
CA GLY A 21 -9.23 10.33 23.99
C GLY A 21 -10.43 10.87 23.20
N ARG A 22 -10.19 11.34 21.98
CA ARG A 22 -11.26 11.74 21.05
C ARG A 22 -10.84 11.44 19.61
N LYS A 23 -11.79 10.96 18.82
CA LYS A 23 -11.69 10.89 17.37
C LYS A 23 -12.87 11.69 16.77
N PRO A 24 -12.74 13.02 16.58
CA PRO A 24 -13.74 13.80 15.89
C PRO A 24 -13.93 13.33 14.44
N ALA A 25 -15.03 13.70 13.82
CA ALA A 25 -15.20 13.48 12.37
C ALA A 25 -14.13 14.29 11.59
N ASP A 26 -13.69 13.78 10.46
CA ASP A 26 -12.56 14.32 9.69
C ASP A 26 -12.71 15.79 9.25
N HIS A 27 -13.93 16.31 9.25
CA HIS A 27 -14.26 17.70 8.90
C HIS A 27 -14.68 18.56 10.11
N ASP A 28 -14.57 18.03 11.33
CA ASP A 28 -15.03 18.72 12.55
C ASP A 28 -13.91 19.51 13.24
N GLU A 29 -13.67 20.74 12.80
CA GLU A 29 -12.74 21.68 13.45
C GLU A 29 -13.19 22.08 14.87
N HIS A 30 -14.45 21.84 15.22
CA HIS A 30 -15.04 22.25 16.50
C HIS A 30 -15.11 21.13 17.54
N GLY A 31 -14.69 19.90 17.18
CA GLY A 31 -14.74 18.72 18.04
C GLY A 31 -13.97 18.85 19.37
N PHE A 32 -13.08 19.84 19.47
CA PHE A 32 -12.30 20.13 20.67
C PHE A 32 -12.78 21.36 21.44
N GLN A 33 -13.85 22.04 21.02
CA GLN A 33 -14.36 23.24 21.71
C GLN A 33 -14.70 22.95 23.18
N GLY A 34 -14.44 23.94 24.03
CA GLY A 34 -14.70 23.86 25.47
C GLY A 34 -13.54 23.33 26.31
N ILE A 35 -12.42 22.93 25.68
CA ILE A 35 -11.20 22.58 26.41
C ILE A 35 -10.36 23.83 26.63
N HIS A 36 -10.51 24.46 27.80
CA HIS A 36 -9.71 25.60 28.21
C HIS A 36 -9.07 25.31 29.55
N ARG A 37 -7.76 25.11 29.56
CA ARG A 37 -6.95 24.85 30.77
C ARG A 37 -5.63 25.59 30.65
N ARG A 38 -5.02 25.91 31.80
CA ARG A 38 -3.69 26.51 31.83
C ARG A 38 -2.64 25.60 31.19
N TYR A 39 -2.69 24.30 31.48
CA TYR A 39 -1.78 23.30 30.94
C TYR A 39 -2.59 22.33 30.06
N VAL A 40 -2.24 22.28 28.80
CA VAL A 40 -2.81 21.33 27.83
C VAL A 40 -1.66 20.65 27.10
N LEU A 41 -1.65 19.33 27.06
CA LEU A 41 -0.85 18.54 26.12
C LEU A 41 -1.84 17.86 25.18
N ALA A 42 -1.83 18.28 23.93
CA ALA A 42 -2.56 17.58 22.86
C ALA A 42 -1.61 16.59 22.18
N ILE A 43 -2.03 15.34 22.07
CA ILE A 43 -1.27 14.28 21.39
C ILE A 43 -2.07 13.87 20.16
N ILE A 44 -1.46 14.02 18.99
CA ILE A 44 -1.98 13.56 17.70
C ILE A 44 -1.23 12.27 17.39
N ASP A 45 -1.91 11.15 17.51
CA ASP A 45 -1.36 9.83 17.16
C ASP A 45 -1.71 9.49 15.70
N GLU A 46 -0.87 8.66 15.04
CA GLU A 46 -0.99 8.37 13.60
C GLU A 46 -1.10 9.66 12.74
N ALA A 47 -0.30 10.64 13.06
CA ALA A 47 -0.43 12.05 12.66
C ALA A 47 -0.43 12.25 11.13
N CYS A 48 0.21 11.35 10.36
CA CYS A 48 0.23 11.42 8.89
C CYS A 48 -1.16 11.20 8.27
N GLY A 49 -2.01 10.40 8.91
CA GLY A 49 -3.39 10.15 8.48
C GLY A 49 -4.41 11.17 8.99
N VAL A 50 -4.00 12.14 9.82
CA VAL A 50 -4.91 13.09 10.44
C VAL A 50 -5.14 14.30 9.53
N PRO A 51 -6.40 14.65 9.20
CA PRO A 51 -6.71 15.77 8.31
C PRO A 51 -6.43 17.13 8.95
N LYS A 52 -6.22 18.14 8.11
CA LYS A 52 -5.90 19.52 8.51
C LYS A 52 -6.91 20.11 9.49
N SER A 53 -8.20 19.83 9.33
CA SER A 53 -9.28 20.30 10.23
C SER A 53 -9.01 19.95 11.69
N ILE A 54 -8.49 18.76 11.95
CA ILE A 54 -8.15 18.29 13.30
C ILE A 54 -6.93 19.05 13.85
N TYR A 55 -5.89 19.28 13.03
CA TYR A 55 -4.75 20.12 13.42
C TYR A 55 -5.22 21.53 13.82
N THR A 56 -6.08 22.15 13.00
CA THR A 56 -6.68 23.47 13.28
C THR A 56 -7.47 23.46 14.60
N GLY A 57 -8.27 22.42 14.85
CA GLY A 57 -9.01 22.25 16.09
C GLY A 57 -8.12 22.09 17.32
N VAL A 58 -7.01 21.37 17.20
CA VAL A 58 -6.00 21.19 18.26
C VAL A 58 -5.26 22.50 18.53
N GLU A 59 -4.89 23.24 17.50
CA GLU A 59 -4.26 24.58 17.65
C GLU A 59 -5.17 25.55 18.40
N ALA A 60 -6.48 25.50 18.15
CA ALA A 60 -7.46 26.38 18.81
C ALA A 60 -7.55 26.18 20.33
N ILE A 61 -7.18 25.01 20.86
CA ILE A 61 -7.19 24.71 22.30
C ILE A 61 -5.80 24.87 22.97
N THR A 62 -4.76 25.13 22.19
CA THR A 62 -3.36 25.24 22.65
C THR A 62 -2.80 26.66 22.50
N THR A 63 -3.63 27.67 22.75
CA THR A 63 -3.35 29.10 22.47
C THR A 63 -2.45 29.81 23.48
N ASN A 64 -2.12 29.20 24.61
CA ASN A 64 -1.28 29.83 25.63
C ASN A 64 0.12 29.18 25.72
N ALA A 65 1.07 29.90 26.34
CA ALA A 65 2.49 29.51 26.41
C ALA A 65 2.75 28.22 27.20
N ASP A 66 1.83 27.77 28.05
CA ASP A 66 1.97 26.57 28.86
C ASP A 66 1.39 25.32 28.14
N CYS A 67 0.77 25.51 26.96
CA CYS A 67 0.26 24.41 26.14
C CYS A 67 1.32 23.80 25.21
N ARG A 68 1.16 22.52 24.87
CA ARG A 68 2.05 21.79 23.95
C ARG A 68 1.23 20.89 23.03
N ILE A 69 1.75 20.69 21.83
CA ILE A 69 1.24 19.69 20.86
C ILE A 69 2.37 18.70 20.61
N LEU A 70 2.04 17.41 20.65
CA LEU A 70 2.91 16.33 20.25
C LEU A 70 2.21 15.57 19.12
N ALA A 71 2.83 15.56 17.94
CA ALA A 71 2.37 14.75 16.80
C ALA A 71 3.32 13.58 16.61
N ILE A 72 2.78 12.36 16.55
CA ILE A 72 3.53 11.11 16.41
C ILE A 72 2.97 10.36 15.21
N GLY A 73 3.84 9.86 14.33
CA GLY A 73 3.41 9.07 13.18
C GLY A 73 4.57 8.67 12.29
N ASN A 74 4.32 7.71 11.39
CA ASN A 74 5.24 7.41 10.33
C ASN A 74 5.19 8.50 9.26
N PRO A 75 6.32 8.92 8.69
CA PRO A 75 6.38 9.93 7.65
C PRO A 75 6.05 9.34 6.28
N ASP A 76 4.79 8.92 6.06
CA ASP A 76 4.38 8.18 4.86
C ASP A 76 4.18 9.07 3.63
N ASP A 77 3.70 10.31 3.82
CA ASP A 77 3.44 11.27 2.74
C ASP A 77 3.82 12.70 3.15
N PRO A 78 4.79 13.33 2.46
CA PRO A 78 5.22 14.70 2.75
C PRO A 78 4.15 15.76 2.43
N ASN A 79 3.11 15.44 1.65
CA ASN A 79 2.05 16.38 1.28
C ASN A 79 0.96 16.53 2.36
N THR A 80 0.97 15.68 3.37
CA THR A 80 0.02 15.74 4.51
C THR A 80 0.30 16.93 5.43
N GLU A 81 -0.63 17.21 6.35
CA GLU A 81 -0.39 18.24 7.36
C GLU A 81 0.78 17.88 8.27
N PHE A 82 0.94 16.59 8.62
CA PHE A 82 2.11 16.07 9.32
C PHE A 82 3.42 16.36 8.56
N GLY A 83 3.44 16.14 7.24
CA GLY A 83 4.59 16.46 6.40
C GLY A 83 4.93 17.95 6.43
N LYS A 84 3.92 18.83 6.43
CA LYS A 84 4.12 20.28 6.49
C LYS A 84 4.68 20.75 7.84
N VAL A 85 4.16 20.21 8.95
CA VAL A 85 4.68 20.58 10.29
C VAL A 85 6.08 20.00 10.54
N CYS A 86 6.45 18.93 9.87
CA CYS A 86 7.81 18.36 9.90
C CYS A 86 8.78 19.07 8.94
N ALA A 87 8.29 19.91 8.03
CA ALA A 87 9.14 20.58 7.05
C ALA A 87 10.07 21.62 7.72
N PRO A 88 11.29 21.84 7.17
CA PRO A 88 12.18 22.89 7.66
C PRO A 88 11.51 24.26 7.68
N GLY A 89 11.63 24.96 8.80
CA GLY A 89 11.05 26.30 8.95
C GLY A 89 9.58 26.34 9.39
N SER A 90 8.95 25.20 9.67
CA SER A 90 7.57 25.12 10.16
C SER A 90 7.36 25.71 11.56
N GLY A 91 8.43 25.89 12.34
CA GLY A 91 8.37 26.30 13.74
C GLY A 91 8.18 25.14 14.73
N TRP A 92 8.02 23.91 14.26
CA TRP A 92 7.96 22.72 15.10
C TRP A 92 9.36 22.17 15.39
N ASN A 93 9.51 21.57 16.58
CA ASN A 93 10.70 20.80 16.91
C ASN A 93 10.49 19.36 16.42
N VAL A 94 11.24 18.96 15.40
CA VAL A 94 11.10 17.65 14.75
C VAL A 94 12.15 16.69 15.30
N LEU A 95 11.68 15.54 15.78
CA LEU A 95 12.52 14.43 16.20
C LEU A 95 12.31 13.28 15.22
N GLN A 96 13.31 13.01 14.40
CA GLN A 96 13.34 11.82 13.55
C GLN A 96 13.93 10.67 14.35
N ILE A 97 13.30 9.50 14.27
CA ILE A 97 13.74 8.27 14.94
C ILE A 97 13.75 7.16 13.90
N ALA A 98 14.93 6.70 13.51
CA ALA A 98 15.09 5.53 12.66
C ALA A 98 15.05 4.24 13.48
N SER A 99 14.78 3.10 12.83
CA SER A 99 14.85 1.79 13.49
C SER A 99 16.23 1.52 14.11
N GLN A 100 17.29 2.03 13.46
CA GLN A 100 18.68 1.91 13.92
C GLN A 100 18.98 2.72 15.19
N ASP A 101 18.14 3.69 15.54
CA ASP A 101 18.29 4.46 16.79
C ASP A 101 17.71 3.70 18.01
N SER A 102 17.08 2.54 17.77
CA SER A 102 16.50 1.77 18.88
C SER A 102 17.59 1.09 19.75
N PRO A 103 17.30 0.82 21.03
CA PRO A 103 18.21 0.13 21.95
C PRO A 103 18.73 -1.23 21.47
N ASN A 104 18.00 -1.91 20.57
CA ASN A 104 18.47 -3.17 19.97
C ASN A 104 19.66 -2.99 19.02
N PHE A 105 19.87 -1.78 18.51
CA PHE A 105 21.03 -1.42 17.68
C PHE A 105 22.08 -0.65 18.47
N THR A 106 21.67 0.31 19.30
CA THR A 106 22.60 1.20 20.03
C THR A 106 23.21 0.53 21.27
N GLY A 107 22.60 -0.56 21.76
CA GLY A 107 23.02 -1.23 22.98
C GLY A 107 22.65 -0.50 24.27
N GLU A 108 21.82 0.52 24.20
CA GLU A 108 21.29 1.20 25.39
C GLU A 108 20.54 0.26 26.32
N PRO A 109 20.67 0.42 27.65
CA PRO A 109 19.95 -0.40 28.59
C PRO A 109 18.45 -0.13 28.55
N VAL A 110 17.68 -1.15 28.30
CA VAL A 110 16.20 -1.11 28.30
C VAL A 110 15.68 -2.35 29.05
N PRO A 111 14.59 -2.24 29.82
CA PRO A 111 13.97 -3.39 30.46
C PRO A 111 13.65 -4.50 29.45
N ASP A 112 13.97 -5.76 29.79
CA ASP A 112 13.74 -6.91 28.90
C ASP A 112 12.29 -7.01 28.42
N ALA A 113 11.33 -6.59 29.24
CA ALA A 113 9.92 -6.54 28.91
C ALA A 113 9.59 -5.60 27.72
N LEU A 114 10.46 -4.63 27.40
CA LEU A 114 10.27 -3.70 26.30
C LEU A 114 11.13 -4.04 25.10
N ARG A 115 12.23 -4.75 25.29
CA ARG A 115 13.21 -5.05 24.22
C ARG A 115 12.60 -5.76 23.02
N HIS A 116 11.68 -6.69 23.25
CA HIS A 116 11.00 -7.45 22.20
C HIS A 116 9.91 -6.65 21.45
N LEU A 117 9.57 -5.45 21.93
CA LEU A 117 8.64 -4.53 21.26
C LEU A 117 9.36 -3.58 20.30
N LEU A 118 10.70 -3.58 20.31
CA LEU A 118 11.53 -2.66 19.52
C LEU A 118 12.02 -3.35 18.24
N PRO A 119 12.24 -2.58 17.15
CA PRO A 119 12.82 -3.12 15.92
C PRO A 119 14.13 -3.88 16.18
N THR A 120 14.33 -5.01 15.49
CA THR A 120 15.56 -5.79 15.57
C THR A 120 16.36 -5.69 14.28
N PRO A 121 17.69 -5.95 14.31
CA PRO A 121 18.52 -6.00 13.11
C PRO A 121 17.97 -6.97 12.06
N GLU A 122 17.50 -8.15 12.49
CA GLU A 122 16.95 -9.17 11.60
C GLU A 122 15.69 -8.67 10.89
N TRP A 123 14.81 -7.93 11.60
CA TRP A 123 13.62 -7.32 11.01
C TRP A 123 13.99 -6.27 9.96
N VAL A 124 14.99 -5.42 10.23
CA VAL A 124 15.47 -4.39 9.29
C VAL A 124 16.08 -5.02 8.04
N ASP A 125 16.89 -6.08 8.21
CA ASP A 125 17.49 -6.82 7.10
C ASP A 125 16.42 -7.50 6.23
N ASP A 126 15.38 -8.06 6.85
CA ASP A 126 14.25 -8.67 6.15
C ASP A 126 13.40 -7.63 5.43
N ALA A 127 13.12 -6.49 6.07
CA ALA A 127 12.44 -5.36 5.44
C ALA A 127 13.21 -4.83 4.22
N ALA A 128 14.54 -4.72 4.31
CA ALA A 128 15.39 -4.31 3.18
C ALA A 128 15.29 -5.27 1.99
N LYS A 129 15.23 -6.59 2.27
CA LYS A 129 15.07 -7.61 1.22
C LYS A 129 13.68 -7.61 0.61
N ARG A 130 12.62 -7.48 1.44
CA ARG A 130 11.22 -7.53 0.96
C ARG A 130 10.80 -6.26 0.24
N TRP A 131 11.15 -5.10 0.76
CA TRP A 131 10.68 -3.82 0.26
C TRP A 131 11.67 -3.10 -0.65
N GLY A 132 12.98 -3.39 -0.51
CA GLY A 132 14.06 -2.61 -1.11
C GLY A 132 14.32 -1.33 -0.33
N THR A 133 15.60 -1.00 -0.12
CA THR A 133 16.01 0.14 0.72
C THR A 133 15.61 1.52 0.18
N GLY A 134 15.30 1.62 -1.12
CA GLY A 134 14.83 2.85 -1.77
C GLY A 134 13.31 2.91 -1.94
N SER A 135 12.54 1.96 -1.38
CA SER A 135 11.08 2.02 -1.44
C SER A 135 10.52 3.06 -0.49
N PRO A 136 9.39 3.72 -0.83
CA PRO A 136 8.72 4.64 0.09
C PRO A 136 8.45 4.02 1.45
N LEU A 137 8.04 2.76 1.50
CA LEU A 137 7.73 2.07 2.74
C LEU A 137 8.96 1.85 3.63
N TYR A 138 10.12 1.47 3.04
CA TYR A 138 11.35 1.32 3.80
C TYR A 138 11.85 2.66 4.35
N ILE A 139 11.80 3.71 3.51
CA ILE A 139 12.20 5.07 3.90
C ILE A 139 11.35 5.55 5.08
N SER A 140 10.03 5.37 5.01
CA SER A 140 9.12 5.78 6.08
C SER A 140 9.28 4.92 7.35
N LYS A 141 9.10 3.59 7.25
CA LYS A 141 8.99 2.71 8.44
C LYS A 141 10.35 2.34 9.05
N VAL A 142 11.44 2.35 8.27
CA VAL A 142 12.77 1.94 8.76
C VAL A 142 13.65 3.15 9.04
N LEU A 143 13.70 4.12 8.11
CA LEU A 143 14.54 5.30 8.26
C LEU A 143 13.85 6.45 9.01
N GLY A 144 12.52 6.42 9.16
CA GLY A 144 11.77 7.50 9.77
C GLY A 144 11.85 8.81 8.96
N GLU A 145 11.95 8.69 7.63
CA GLU A 145 12.09 9.80 6.70
C GLU A 145 10.87 9.89 5.78
N PHE A 146 10.53 11.12 5.36
CA PHE A 146 9.53 11.27 4.30
C PHE A 146 10.11 10.81 2.97
N PRO A 147 9.45 9.87 2.26
CA PRO A 147 9.89 9.47 0.94
C PRO A 147 9.74 10.63 -0.05
N GLU A 148 10.67 10.74 -0.98
CA GLU A 148 10.49 11.63 -2.12
C GLU A 148 9.34 11.10 -2.99
N VAL A 149 8.20 11.77 -2.96
CA VAL A 149 7.11 11.51 -3.91
C VAL A 149 7.49 12.20 -5.21
N GLY A 150 8.09 11.45 -6.09
CA GLY A 150 8.41 11.96 -7.44
C GLY A 150 7.13 12.12 -8.26
N ASP A 151 7.11 13.13 -9.15
CA ASP A 151 6.00 13.36 -10.08
C ASP A 151 5.68 12.15 -10.98
N ASN A 152 6.56 11.16 -10.99
CA ASN A 152 6.46 9.92 -11.76
C ASN A 152 6.04 8.69 -10.96
N THR A 153 5.66 8.83 -9.69
CA THR A 153 5.09 7.72 -8.90
C THR A 153 3.71 7.38 -9.46
N LEU A 154 3.49 6.10 -9.78
CA LEU A 154 2.23 5.69 -10.41
C LEU A 154 1.05 5.82 -9.46
N ILE A 155 1.16 5.30 -8.26
CA ILE A 155 0.13 5.34 -7.20
C ILE A 155 0.78 5.90 -5.94
N SER A 156 0.29 7.03 -5.45
CA SER A 156 0.88 7.68 -4.28
C SER A 156 0.64 6.89 -2.99
N PRO A 157 1.52 6.99 -1.98
CA PRO A 157 1.34 6.34 -0.68
C PRO A 157 0.00 6.69 -0.02
N ALA A 158 -0.48 7.92 -0.16
CA ALA A 158 -1.78 8.34 0.36
C ALA A 158 -2.95 7.58 -0.25
N LEU A 159 -2.93 7.34 -1.56
CA LEU A 159 -3.96 6.56 -2.26
C LEU A 159 -3.91 5.08 -1.85
N ILE A 160 -2.72 4.52 -1.68
CA ILE A 160 -2.52 3.14 -1.20
C ILE A 160 -3.08 2.99 0.21
N LYS A 161 -2.71 3.89 1.12
CA LYS A 161 -3.22 3.90 2.50
C LYS A 161 -4.74 4.05 2.54
N ALA A 162 -5.30 4.97 1.75
CA ALA A 162 -6.75 5.13 1.64
C ALA A 162 -7.46 3.86 1.14
N ALA A 163 -6.84 3.07 0.26
CA ALA A 163 -7.38 1.80 -0.21
C ALA A 163 -7.28 0.69 0.85
N GLN A 164 -6.24 0.71 1.70
CA GLN A 164 -6.08 -0.19 2.84
C GLN A 164 -7.10 0.07 3.95
N ASP A 165 -7.44 1.35 4.18
CA ASP A 165 -8.38 1.77 5.23
C ASP A 165 -9.85 1.67 4.81
N ARG A 166 -10.11 1.30 3.56
CA ARG A 166 -11.46 1.27 2.98
C ARG A 166 -12.12 -0.09 3.19
N GLU A 167 -13.41 -0.08 3.47
CA GLU A 167 -14.25 -1.28 3.52
C GLU A 167 -15.34 -1.17 2.45
N LEU A 168 -15.19 -1.90 1.35
CA LEU A 168 -16.14 -1.91 0.24
C LEU A 168 -16.86 -3.25 0.13
N ALA A 169 -18.09 -3.20 -0.42
CA ALA A 169 -18.85 -4.43 -0.66
C ALA A 169 -18.25 -5.23 -1.84
N PRO A 170 -18.00 -6.54 -1.69
CA PRO A 170 -17.43 -7.39 -2.74
C PRO A 170 -18.52 -7.75 -3.79
N ILE A 171 -18.98 -6.77 -4.56
CA ILE A 171 -20.04 -6.89 -5.57
C ILE A 171 -19.49 -6.47 -6.93
N GLY A 172 -19.64 -7.32 -7.93
CA GLY A 172 -19.19 -7.05 -9.30
C GLY A 172 -18.36 -8.19 -9.88
N ASP A 173 -17.45 -7.85 -10.79
CA ASP A 173 -16.59 -8.81 -11.49
C ASP A 173 -15.85 -9.72 -10.52
N ASN A 174 -15.71 -10.98 -10.91
CA ASN A 174 -15.11 -12.03 -10.11
C ASN A 174 -13.95 -12.66 -10.89
N THR A 175 -12.72 -12.32 -10.52
CA THR A 175 -11.51 -12.69 -11.25
C THR A 175 -10.40 -13.16 -10.31
N LEU A 176 -9.51 -13.99 -10.83
CA LEU A 176 -8.27 -14.40 -10.17
C LEU A 176 -7.09 -13.91 -11.02
N GLY A 177 -6.42 -12.86 -10.59
CA GLY A 177 -5.18 -12.39 -11.21
C GLY A 177 -4.01 -13.26 -10.79
N VAL A 178 -3.19 -13.69 -11.75
CA VAL A 178 -2.08 -14.63 -11.53
C VAL A 178 -0.83 -14.13 -12.20
N ASP A 179 0.17 -13.74 -11.41
CA ASP A 179 1.55 -13.51 -11.87
C ASP A 179 2.37 -14.77 -11.62
N VAL A 180 2.95 -15.34 -12.67
CA VAL A 180 3.62 -16.65 -12.63
C VAL A 180 5.14 -16.49 -12.64
N ALA A 181 5.79 -16.82 -11.53
CA ALA A 181 7.24 -16.88 -11.45
C ALA A 181 7.81 -18.26 -11.85
N ARG A 182 8.98 -18.26 -12.48
CA ARG A 182 9.64 -19.49 -12.93
C ARG A 182 10.74 -19.97 -12.00
N PHE A 183 11.72 -19.14 -11.73
CA PHE A 183 12.93 -19.45 -10.96
C PHE A 183 13.46 -18.20 -10.25
N GLY A 184 14.22 -18.41 -9.19
CA GLY A 184 14.86 -17.33 -8.46
C GLY A 184 14.09 -16.92 -7.21
N THR A 185 14.17 -15.63 -6.88
CA THR A 185 13.52 -15.03 -5.71
C THR A 185 12.08 -14.59 -5.94
N ASP A 186 11.63 -14.56 -7.20
CA ASP A 186 10.28 -14.16 -7.59
C ASP A 186 9.24 -15.18 -7.14
N GLN A 187 8.05 -14.72 -6.85
CA GLN A 187 6.96 -15.54 -6.32
C GLN A 187 5.80 -15.59 -7.31
N THR A 188 5.22 -16.77 -7.50
CA THR A 188 3.90 -16.85 -8.12
C THR A 188 2.86 -16.33 -7.14
N VAL A 189 2.12 -15.32 -7.54
CA VAL A 189 1.09 -14.68 -6.73
C VAL A 189 -0.28 -14.86 -7.37
N MET A 190 -1.24 -15.29 -6.57
CA MET A 190 -2.64 -15.44 -6.97
C MET A 190 -3.50 -14.52 -6.11
N LEU A 191 -4.17 -13.57 -6.75
CA LEU A 191 -4.99 -12.55 -6.12
C LEU A 191 -6.43 -12.67 -6.58
N HIS A 192 -7.35 -12.87 -5.64
CA HIS A 192 -8.77 -12.91 -5.90
C HIS A 192 -9.38 -11.51 -5.79
N ARG A 193 -10.10 -11.10 -6.83
CA ARG A 193 -10.86 -9.87 -6.89
C ARG A 193 -12.35 -10.17 -6.99
N ARG A 194 -13.16 -9.46 -6.21
CA ARG A 194 -14.61 -9.41 -6.39
C ARG A 194 -15.11 -7.97 -6.31
N GLY A 195 -15.51 -7.40 -7.45
CA GLY A 195 -15.80 -5.97 -7.57
C GLY A 195 -14.60 -5.12 -7.20
N PRO A 196 -14.71 -4.21 -6.22
CA PRO A 196 -13.59 -3.39 -5.77
C PRO A 196 -12.66 -4.08 -4.77
N VAL A 197 -13.08 -5.22 -4.18
CA VAL A 197 -12.31 -5.90 -3.12
C VAL A 197 -11.30 -6.87 -3.71
N ALA A 198 -10.02 -6.70 -3.36
CA ALA A 198 -8.92 -7.52 -3.83
C ALA A 198 -8.10 -8.07 -2.66
N ARG A 199 -7.86 -9.39 -2.64
CA ARG A 199 -7.11 -10.07 -1.57
C ARG A 199 -6.17 -11.12 -2.17
N ILE A 200 -4.93 -11.17 -1.73
CA ILE A 200 -4.02 -12.26 -2.08
C ILE A 200 -4.51 -13.52 -1.40
N VAL A 201 -4.75 -14.56 -2.19
CA VAL A 201 -5.27 -15.84 -1.70
C VAL A 201 -4.22 -16.93 -1.69
N ARG A 202 -3.12 -16.76 -2.43
CA ARG A 202 -2.02 -17.72 -2.48
C ARG A 202 -0.75 -17.05 -2.98
N THR A 203 0.37 -17.34 -2.32
CA THR A 203 1.72 -17.07 -2.79
C THR A 203 2.51 -18.37 -2.76
N ILE A 204 3.24 -18.66 -3.83
CA ILE A 204 4.02 -19.90 -3.99
C ILE A 204 5.42 -19.49 -4.45
N ALA A 205 6.45 -20.04 -3.80
CA ALA A 205 7.80 -20.03 -4.34
C ALA A 205 7.83 -20.80 -5.67
N SER A 206 8.92 -20.69 -6.41
CA SER A 206 9.10 -21.42 -7.69
C SER A 206 8.56 -22.85 -7.63
N SER A 207 7.66 -23.21 -8.55
CA SER A 207 7.05 -24.52 -8.64
C SER A 207 6.88 -24.95 -10.11
N PRO A 208 6.74 -26.26 -10.40
CA PRO A 208 6.42 -26.74 -11.74
C PRO A 208 5.12 -26.11 -12.28
N THR A 209 5.07 -25.82 -13.58
CA THR A 209 3.89 -25.23 -14.24
C THR A 209 2.62 -26.05 -14.04
N THR A 210 2.74 -27.38 -14.00
CA THR A 210 1.62 -28.29 -13.72
C THR A 210 1.04 -28.12 -12.31
N GLN A 211 1.90 -27.91 -11.32
CA GLN A 211 1.48 -27.63 -9.95
C GLN A 211 0.82 -26.27 -9.86
N THR A 212 1.44 -25.24 -10.46
CA THR A 212 0.87 -23.89 -10.52
C THR A 212 -0.50 -23.89 -11.18
N ALA A 213 -0.66 -24.56 -12.33
CA ALA A 213 -1.95 -24.70 -13.01
C ALA A 213 -3.00 -25.41 -12.13
N GLY A 214 -2.61 -26.46 -11.39
CA GLY A 214 -3.48 -27.16 -10.44
C GLY A 214 -3.99 -26.23 -9.32
N GLU A 215 -3.12 -25.41 -8.73
CA GLU A 215 -3.49 -24.44 -7.70
C GLU A 215 -4.42 -23.35 -8.26
N VAL A 216 -4.11 -22.79 -9.44
CA VAL A 216 -4.97 -21.79 -10.11
C VAL A 216 -6.36 -22.37 -10.38
N LEU A 217 -6.44 -23.61 -10.93
CA LEU A 217 -7.70 -24.28 -11.20
C LEU A 217 -8.52 -24.50 -9.92
N ALA A 218 -7.86 -24.93 -8.85
CA ALA A 218 -8.53 -25.18 -7.56
C ALA A 218 -9.10 -23.86 -6.97
N LEU A 219 -8.35 -22.78 -7.03
CA LEU A 219 -8.79 -21.46 -6.54
C LEU A 219 -9.88 -20.87 -7.43
N ALA A 220 -9.74 -20.94 -8.76
CA ALA A 220 -10.77 -20.47 -9.70
C ALA A 220 -12.10 -21.20 -9.47
N LYS A 221 -12.07 -22.52 -9.27
CA LYS A 221 -13.27 -23.31 -8.92
C LYS A 221 -13.84 -22.95 -7.55
N ARG A 222 -12.98 -22.78 -6.53
CA ARG A 222 -13.41 -22.41 -5.16
C ARG A 222 -14.15 -21.08 -5.14
N HIS A 223 -13.63 -20.09 -5.87
CA HIS A 223 -14.19 -18.74 -5.90
C HIS A 223 -15.24 -18.54 -7.01
N GLY A 224 -15.43 -19.53 -7.89
CA GLY A 224 -16.34 -19.45 -9.03
C GLY A 224 -15.98 -18.29 -9.97
N CYS A 225 -14.69 -18.11 -10.25
CA CYS A 225 -14.16 -16.96 -10.97
C CYS A 225 -13.31 -17.39 -12.16
N ARG A 226 -13.10 -16.48 -13.11
CA ARG A 226 -12.17 -16.62 -14.23
C ARG A 226 -10.75 -16.33 -13.78
N ALA A 227 -9.78 -17.09 -14.30
CA ALA A 227 -8.36 -16.81 -14.13
C ALA A 227 -7.87 -15.84 -15.22
N GLN A 228 -7.08 -14.84 -14.82
CA GLN A 228 -6.39 -13.88 -15.68
C GLN A 228 -4.88 -14.07 -15.42
N VAL A 229 -4.18 -14.67 -16.37
CA VAL A 229 -2.78 -15.13 -16.21
C VAL A 229 -1.90 -14.35 -17.18
N ASP A 230 -0.75 -13.83 -16.72
CA ASP A 230 0.27 -13.31 -17.64
C ASP A 230 0.88 -14.49 -18.40
N GLY A 231 0.51 -14.65 -19.67
CA GLY A 231 0.98 -15.73 -20.54
C GLY A 231 2.37 -15.52 -21.11
N VAL A 232 3.09 -14.45 -20.71
CA VAL A 232 4.47 -14.24 -21.17
C VAL A 232 5.41 -15.22 -20.50
N GLY A 233 6.24 -15.91 -21.30
CA GLY A 233 7.25 -16.85 -20.78
C GLY A 233 6.63 -18.10 -20.16
N VAL A 234 6.79 -18.28 -18.86
CA VAL A 234 6.34 -19.51 -18.14
C VAL A 234 4.85 -19.56 -17.96
N GLY A 235 4.21 -18.41 -17.84
CA GLY A 235 2.76 -18.32 -17.69
C GLY A 235 2.02 -18.92 -18.88
N GLY A 236 2.59 -18.87 -20.09
CA GLY A 236 2.04 -19.54 -21.27
C GLY A 236 1.80 -21.04 -21.04
N GLY A 237 2.77 -21.75 -20.44
CA GLY A 237 2.60 -23.15 -20.10
C GLY A 237 1.50 -23.41 -19.06
N VAL A 238 1.27 -22.47 -18.15
CA VAL A 238 0.15 -22.54 -17.18
C VAL A 238 -1.18 -22.33 -17.90
N VAL A 239 -1.26 -21.37 -18.82
CA VAL A 239 -2.45 -21.09 -19.64
C VAL A 239 -2.81 -22.29 -20.50
N ASP A 240 -1.82 -22.90 -21.17
CA ASP A 240 -2.03 -24.10 -22.01
C ASP A 240 -2.67 -25.25 -21.20
N ILE A 241 -2.08 -25.56 -20.04
CA ILE A 241 -2.59 -26.62 -19.17
C ILE A 241 -4.01 -26.29 -18.67
N LEU A 242 -4.27 -25.03 -18.26
CA LEU A 242 -5.60 -24.62 -17.81
C LEU A 242 -6.64 -24.73 -18.94
N THR A 243 -6.25 -24.39 -20.17
CA THR A 243 -7.10 -24.49 -21.36
C THR A 243 -7.42 -25.96 -21.68
N GLU A 244 -6.41 -26.85 -21.64
CA GLU A 244 -6.61 -28.30 -21.83
C GLU A 244 -7.54 -28.90 -20.77
N LEU A 245 -7.50 -28.39 -19.53
CA LEU A 245 -8.37 -28.79 -18.44
C LEU A 245 -9.78 -28.15 -18.50
N GLY A 246 -10.07 -27.35 -19.54
CA GLY A 246 -11.36 -26.69 -19.74
C GLY A 246 -11.65 -25.57 -18.71
N ALA A 247 -10.62 -24.96 -18.12
CA ALA A 247 -10.77 -23.85 -17.22
C ALA A 247 -11.17 -22.56 -17.96
N ASP A 248 -11.93 -21.70 -17.31
CA ASP A 248 -12.18 -20.33 -17.82
C ASP A 248 -10.95 -19.46 -17.52
N VAL A 249 -10.06 -19.32 -18.52
CA VAL A 249 -8.80 -18.61 -18.41
C VAL A 249 -8.63 -17.59 -19.53
N TYR A 250 -8.14 -16.41 -19.18
CA TYR A 250 -7.62 -15.42 -20.13
C TYR A 250 -6.09 -15.44 -20.12
N ASP A 251 -5.52 -15.57 -21.30
CA ASP A 251 -4.12 -15.30 -21.57
C ASP A 251 -3.93 -13.78 -21.74
N LEU A 252 -3.37 -13.14 -20.73
CA LEU A 252 -3.02 -11.75 -20.75
C LEU A 252 -1.55 -11.60 -21.08
N GLN A 253 -1.24 -10.83 -22.12
CA GLN A 253 0.14 -10.56 -22.53
C GLN A 253 0.48 -9.11 -22.29
N ALA A 254 1.16 -8.83 -21.18
CA ALA A 254 1.49 -7.48 -20.73
C ALA A 254 2.29 -6.66 -21.75
N GLY A 255 3.10 -7.33 -22.60
CA GLY A 255 3.88 -6.72 -23.68
C GLY A 255 3.10 -6.48 -24.99
N SER A 256 1.84 -6.93 -25.10
CA SER A 256 1.03 -6.72 -26.32
C SER A 256 0.68 -5.24 -26.53
N ALA A 257 0.18 -4.92 -27.73
CA ALA A 257 -0.32 -3.57 -27.99
C ALA A 257 -1.45 -3.20 -27.04
N ALA A 258 -1.44 -1.96 -26.55
CA ALA A 258 -2.54 -1.39 -25.78
C ALA A 258 -3.83 -1.31 -26.61
N GLY A 259 -4.98 -1.24 -25.97
CA GLY A 259 -6.24 -0.91 -26.61
C GLY A 259 -6.23 0.53 -27.13
N ASP A 260 -5.72 1.46 -26.32
CA ASP A 260 -5.46 2.86 -26.70
C ASP A 260 -3.96 3.06 -26.96
N THR A 261 -3.55 2.79 -28.20
CA THR A 261 -2.16 2.94 -28.65
C THR A 261 -1.70 4.39 -28.81
N GLU A 262 -2.59 5.36 -28.78
CA GLU A 262 -2.22 6.78 -28.77
C GLU A 262 -1.74 7.21 -27.39
N ARG A 263 -2.36 6.68 -26.35
CA ARG A 263 -2.10 7.06 -24.96
C ARG A 263 -1.07 6.14 -24.27
N PHE A 264 -0.97 4.88 -24.63
CA PHE A 264 -0.15 3.88 -23.94
C PHE A 264 0.81 3.14 -24.84
N VAL A 265 2.02 2.85 -24.33
CA VAL A 265 3.06 2.11 -25.07
C VAL A 265 2.68 0.65 -25.29
N ASN A 266 2.04 0.00 -24.29
CA ASN A 266 1.63 -1.40 -24.31
C ASN A 266 0.47 -1.66 -23.35
N ALA A 267 -0.06 -2.87 -23.38
CA ALA A 267 -1.18 -3.28 -22.54
C ALA A 267 -0.86 -3.17 -21.01
N ARG A 268 0.39 -3.45 -20.59
CA ARG A 268 0.83 -3.28 -19.20
C ARG A 268 0.67 -1.83 -18.73
N ALA A 269 1.03 -0.88 -19.58
CA ALA A 269 0.88 0.54 -19.25
C ALA A 269 -0.59 0.95 -19.12
N GLU A 270 -1.44 0.48 -20.02
CA GLU A 270 -2.88 0.72 -19.98
C GLU A 270 -3.53 0.12 -18.73
N TRP A 271 -3.21 -1.14 -18.39
CA TRP A 271 -3.79 -1.82 -17.22
C TRP A 271 -3.34 -1.19 -15.89
N TYR A 272 -2.07 -0.85 -15.75
CA TYR A 272 -1.57 -0.15 -14.56
C TYR A 272 -2.15 1.25 -14.43
N TRP A 273 -2.36 1.95 -15.53
CA TRP A 273 -3.02 3.25 -15.50
C TRP A 273 -4.49 3.13 -15.10
N GLY A 274 -5.21 2.16 -15.63
CA GLY A 274 -6.58 1.86 -15.19
C GLY A 274 -6.65 1.47 -13.72
N LEU A 275 -5.63 0.76 -13.19
CA LEU A 275 -5.52 0.47 -11.77
C LEU A 275 -5.33 1.77 -10.96
N ARG A 276 -4.43 2.68 -11.36
CA ARG A 276 -4.25 4.00 -10.74
C ARG A 276 -5.57 4.77 -10.68
N GLU A 277 -6.31 4.83 -11.79
CA GLU A 277 -7.59 5.53 -11.85
C GLU A 277 -8.60 4.99 -10.81
N ARG A 278 -8.59 3.68 -10.52
CA ARG A 278 -9.42 3.08 -9.45
C ARG A 278 -9.00 3.53 -8.06
N PHE A 279 -7.70 3.63 -7.79
CA PHE A 279 -7.19 4.19 -6.54
C PHE A 279 -7.63 5.65 -6.35
N GLU A 280 -7.53 6.47 -7.41
CA GLU A 280 -7.95 7.88 -7.41
C GLU A 280 -9.46 8.05 -7.21
N GLN A 281 -10.27 7.17 -7.80
CA GLN A 281 -11.74 7.17 -7.67
C GLN A 281 -12.23 6.56 -6.36
N GLY A 282 -11.36 5.93 -5.59
CA GLY A 282 -11.76 5.23 -4.38
C GLY A 282 -12.52 3.92 -4.61
N ASP A 283 -12.41 3.33 -5.80
CA ASP A 283 -13.06 2.07 -6.19
C ASP A 283 -12.11 0.88 -6.08
N ILE A 284 -11.39 0.80 -4.97
CA ILE A 284 -10.49 -0.32 -4.65
C ILE A 284 -10.30 -0.44 -3.14
N ASP A 285 -10.28 -1.68 -2.66
CA ASP A 285 -10.11 -2.10 -1.27
C ASP A 285 -9.11 -3.24 -1.26
N ILE A 286 -7.94 -3.01 -0.66
CA ILE A 286 -6.85 -3.97 -0.52
C ILE A 286 -6.63 -4.33 0.96
N ASP A 287 -5.90 -5.41 1.22
CA ASP A 287 -5.65 -5.87 2.58
C ASP A 287 -4.81 -4.85 3.37
N PRO A 288 -5.31 -4.32 4.51
CA PRO A 288 -4.56 -3.36 5.33
C PRO A 288 -3.26 -3.95 5.92
N ALA A 289 -3.17 -5.27 6.04
CA ALA A 289 -2.00 -5.96 6.58
C ALA A 289 -0.96 -6.34 5.51
N ASP A 290 -1.23 -6.11 4.21
CA ASP A 290 -0.31 -6.46 3.12
C ASP A 290 0.66 -5.32 2.80
N ASP A 291 1.64 -5.12 3.68
CA ASP A 291 2.71 -4.14 3.51
C ASP A 291 3.56 -4.42 2.25
N ASP A 292 3.70 -5.68 1.84
CA ASP A 292 4.47 -6.04 0.65
C ASP A 292 3.78 -5.54 -0.63
N LEU A 293 2.45 -5.71 -0.72
CA LEU A 293 1.67 -5.14 -1.83
C LEU A 293 1.74 -3.62 -1.82
N ALA A 294 1.58 -2.99 -0.66
CA ALA A 294 1.66 -1.53 -0.53
C ALA A 294 3.03 -0.99 -0.98
N SER A 295 4.12 -1.64 -0.57
CA SER A 295 5.48 -1.30 -0.98
C SER A 295 5.68 -1.41 -2.48
N GLN A 296 5.23 -2.51 -3.09
CA GLN A 296 5.36 -2.73 -4.53
C GLN A 296 4.57 -1.70 -5.34
N LEU A 297 3.33 -1.39 -4.95
CA LEU A 297 2.51 -0.37 -5.61
C LEU A 297 3.15 1.02 -5.55
N GLY A 298 3.69 1.41 -4.38
CA GLY A 298 4.34 2.71 -4.18
C GLY A 298 5.69 2.84 -4.89
N ALA A 299 6.33 1.71 -5.24
CA ALA A 299 7.62 1.69 -5.92
C ALA A 299 7.53 1.84 -7.44
N ILE A 300 6.37 1.57 -8.05
CA ILE A 300 6.18 1.60 -9.51
C ILE A 300 6.19 3.05 -10.01
N ARG A 301 6.97 3.29 -11.06
CA ARG A 301 7.08 4.59 -11.73
C ARG A 301 6.56 4.55 -13.17
N PHE A 302 6.20 5.71 -13.67
CA PHE A 302 5.82 5.89 -15.08
C PHE A 302 6.60 7.05 -15.68
N GLU A 303 6.65 7.09 -17.01
CA GLU A 303 7.24 8.19 -17.76
C GLU A 303 6.40 8.47 -19.02
N TYR A 304 6.55 9.68 -19.55
CA TYR A 304 6.03 10.01 -20.87
C TYR A 304 7.12 9.84 -21.92
N THR A 305 6.82 9.10 -22.98
CA THR A 305 7.71 8.98 -24.12
C THR A 305 7.79 10.30 -24.90
N SER A 306 8.74 10.40 -25.84
CA SER A 306 8.83 11.56 -26.77
C SER A 306 7.57 11.77 -27.62
N ARG A 307 6.70 10.74 -27.71
CA ARG A 307 5.40 10.80 -28.40
C ARG A 307 4.24 11.14 -27.47
N GLY A 308 4.52 11.39 -26.19
CA GLY A 308 3.51 11.65 -25.17
C GLY A 308 2.77 10.42 -24.63
N GLN A 309 3.17 9.20 -25.03
CA GLN A 309 2.57 7.97 -24.53
C GLN A 309 3.07 7.66 -23.11
N ILE A 310 2.19 7.10 -22.29
CA ILE A 310 2.50 6.61 -20.95
C ILE A 310 3.22 5.27 -21.07
N LYS A 311 4.35 5.17 -20.38
CA LYS A 311 5.16 3.96 -20.26
C LYS A 311 5.38 3.66 -18.77
N ILE A 312 5.10 2.44 -18.35
CA ILE A 312 5.43 1.97 -16.99
C ILE A 312 6.86 1.44 -16.97
N GLU A 313 7.58 1.74 -15.90
CA GLU A 313 8.92 1.24 -15.63
C GLU A 313 8.99 -0.28 -15.80
N SER A 314 10.07 -0.77 -16.41
CA SER A 314 10.27 -2.21 -16.57
C SER A 314 10.74 -2.87 -15.26
N LYS A 315 10.51 -4.19 -15.11
CA LYS A 315 11.07 -4.97 -13.99
C LYS A 315 12.61 -4.84 -13.92
N ASP A 316 13.29 -4.77 -15.07
CA ASP A 316 14.75 -4.59 -15.14
C ASP A 316 15.19 -3.21 -14.63
N ASP A 317 14.43 -2.15 -14.91
CA ASP A 317 14.75 -0.81 -14.42
C ASP A 317 14.45 -0.70 -12.92
N MET A 318 13.39 -1.32 -12.44
CA MET A 318 13.12 -1.47 -11.00
C MET A 318 14.27 -2.19 -10.30
N ALA A 319 14.76 -3.31 -10.85
CA ALA A 319 15.90 -4.05 -10.31
C ALA A 319 17.19 -3.20 -10.25
N LYS A 320 17.46 -2.36 -11.25
CA LYS A 320 18.60 -1.41 -11.24
C LYS A 320 18.51 -0.39 -10.10
N ARG A 321 17.30 -0.06 -9.65
CA ARG A 321 17.05 0.79 -8.48
C ARG A 321 17.08 0.02 -7.15
N GLY A 322 17.39 -1.28 -7.16
CA GLY A 322 17.37 -2.13 -5.98
C GLY A 322 15.97 -2.51 -5.51
N MET A 323 14.95 -2.39 -6.38
CA MET A 323 13.59 -2.80 -6.05
C MET A 323 13.38 -4.28 -6.37
N PRO A 324 12.67 -5.03 -5.52
CA PRO A 324 12.26 -6.40 -5.83
C PRO A 324 11.25 -6.43 -6.98
N SER A 325 11.00 -7.63 -7.54
CA SER A 325 9.93 -7.85 -8.53
C SER A 325 8.56 -7.47 -7.95
N PRO A 326 7.71 -6.77 -8.69
CA PRO A 326 6.40 -6.33 -8.20
C PRO A 326 5.30 -7.40 -8.37
N ASP A 327 5.58 -8.65 -8.02
CA ASP A 327 4.73 -9.82 -8.31
C ASP A 327 3.31 -9.68 -7.73
N ARG A 328 3.16 -9.09 -6.53
CA ARG A 328 1.86 -8.81 -5.92
C ARG A 328 1.10 -7.71 -6.65
N ALA A 329 1.81 -6.65 -7.04
CA ALA A 329 1.23 -5.54 -7.80
C ALA A 329 0.87 -5.98 -9.22
N ASP A 330 1.69 -6.81 -9.86
CA ASP A 330 1.37 -7.40 -11.17
C ASP A 330 0.13 -8.31 -11.07
N ALA A 331 0.01 -9.16 -10.05
CA ALA A 331 -1.19 -9.99 -9.83
C ALA A 331 -2.44 -9.13 -9.59
N LEU A 332 -2.32 -8.01 -8.85
CA LEU A 332 -3.41 -7.05 -8.67
C LEU A 332 -3.79 -6.40 -10.00
N MET A 333 -2.82 -5.90 -10.75
CA MET A 333 -3.04 -5.30 -12.07
C MET A 333 -3.74 -6.28 -13.01
N LEU A 334 -3.28 -7.55 -13.07
CA LEU A 334 -3.90 -8.59 -13.89
C LEU A 334 -5.36 -8.87 -13.46
N ALA A 335 -5.67 -8.86 -12.16
CA ALA A 335 -7.04 -9.08 -11.68
C ALA A 335 -8.02 -7.98 -12.12
N TYR A 336 -7.53 -6.77 -12.40
CA TYR A 336 -8.31 -5.64 -12.90
C TYR A 336 -8.16 -5.41 -14.40
N ALA A 337 -7.25 -6.11 -15.08
CA ALA A 337 -7.02 -5.96 -16.50
C ALA A 337 -8.28 -6.28 -17.31
N THR A 338 -8.56 -5.44 -18.29
CA THR A 338 -9.63 -5.71 -19.26
C THR A 338 -8.97 -6.30 -20.50
N PRO A 339 -9.24 -7.58 -20.83
CA PRO A 339 -8.70 -8.18 -22.05
C PRO A 339 -9.16 -7.37 -23.28
N SER A 340 -8.24 -7.00 -24.16
CA SER A 340 -8.63 -6.43 -25.44
C SER A 340 -9.41 -7.49 -26.23
N THR A 341 -10.70 -7.27 -26.44
CA THR A 341 -11.52 -8.12 -27.30
C THR A 341 -11.07 -7.96 -28.76
N LYS A 342 -10.08 -8.73 -29.18
CA LYS A 342 -9.95 -9.04 -30.59
C LYS A 342 -11.10 -9.97 -30.93
N THR A 343 -12.18 -9.41 -31.46
CA THR A 343 -13.23 -10.22 -32.08
C THR A 343 -12.59 -10.96 -33.24
N VAL A 344 -12.28 -12.24 -33.04
CA VAL A 344 -11.94 -13.14 -34.14
C VAL A 344 -13.23 -13.38 -34.87
N THR A 345 -13.47 -12.64 -35.92
CA THR A 345 -14.54 -12.93 -36.86
C THR A 345 -14.15 -14.19 -37.59
N LEU A 346 -14.65 -15.34 -37.13
CA LEU A 346 -14.58 -16.58 -37.89
C LEU A 346 -15.36 -16.36 -39.18
N GLY A 347 -14.63 -16.13 -40.28
CA GLY A 347 -15.20 -16.15 -41.60
C GLY A 347 -15.89 -17.49 -41.84
N ARG A 348 -17.19 -17.47 -42.11
CA ARG A 348 -17.92 -18.65 -42.61
C ARG A 348 -17.31 -18.98 -43.99
N TRP A 349 -16.78 -20.18 -44.10
CA TRP A 349 -16.47 -20.85 -45.38
C TRP A 349 -17.73 -21.46 -45.93
#